data_5fd7793551cd0e5dc9484806f44ac499
#
_entry.id   5fd7793551cd0e5dc9484806f44ac499
#
_cell.length_a   1.000
_cell.length_b   1.000
_cell.length_c   1.000
_cell.angle_alpha   90.00
_cell.angle_beta   90.00
_cell.angle_gamma   90.00
#
_symmetry.space_group_name_H-M   'P 1'
#
loop_
_entity.id
_entity.type
_entity.pdbx_description
1 polymer ?
#
loop_
_entity_poly.entity_id
_entity_poly.type
_entity_poly.pdbx_seq_one_letter_code
_entity_poly.pdbx_strand_id
1 'polypeptide(L)'
;VRLLVVLGHQNCGAIKQAVKEYDALLHNLTASAEDSLMAADSVADLDERIMNADSIMLRTVGFSIWQAHESELESNEDFERVHIARTIEQLVEHSESIQQALASDRLMIVGARYQLDSGKVEVLSF
;
A
#
# COMPACT_ATOMS: atom_id res chain seq x y z
N VAL A 1 -19.78 -13.92 -11.52
CA VAL A 1 -19.01 -12.65 -11.60
C VAL A 1 -17.79 -12.87 -12.49
N ARG A 2 -17.66 -12.04 -13.51
CA ARG A 2 -16.55 -12.15 -14.47
C ARG A 2 -15.50 -11.06 -14.32
N LEU A 3 -15.86 -9.96 -13.68
CA LEU A 3 -14.98 -8.82 -13.48
C LEU A 3 -15.04 -8.37 -12.02
N LEU A 4 -13.87 -8.28 -11.41
CA LEU A 4 -13.69 -7.71 -10.07
C LEU A 4 -12.84 -6.45 -10.23
N VAL A 5 -13.37 -5.33 -9.79
CA VAL A 5 -12.66 -4.05 -9.84
C VAL A 5 -12.24 -3.68 -8.41
N VAL A 6 -10.96 -3.46 -8.22
CA VAL A 6 -10.44 -2.87 -6.98
C VAL A 6 -10.29 -1.38 -7.24
N LEU A 7 -11.19 -0.60 -6.66
CA LEU A 7 -11.29 0.83 -6.92
C LEU A 7 -10.76 1.64 -5.75
N GLY A 8 -9.69 2.37 -5.99
CA GLY A 8 -9.22 3.42 -5.10
C GLY A 8 -9.68 4.78 -5.60
N HIS A 9 -9.29 5.82 -4.89
CA HIS A 9 -9.68 7.17 -5.27
C HIS A 9 -8.61 8.19 -4.93
N GLN A 10 -8.65 9.30 -5.65
CA GLN A 10 -7.79 10.46 -5.44
C GLN A 10 -8.09 11.12 -4.08
N ASN A 11 -7.08 11.71 -3.46
CA ASN A 11 -7.19 12.42 -2.18
C ASN A 11 -7.74 11.55 -1.04
N CYS A 12 -7.32 10.29 -0.99
CA CYS A 12 -7.74 9.35 0.04
C CYS A 12 -7.26 9.80 1.42
N GLY A 13 -8.20 10.06 2.33
CA GLY A 13 -7.89 10.47 3.69
C GLY A 13 -7.13 9.41 4.48
N ALA A 14 -7.42 8.15 4.24
CA ALA A 14 -6.71 7.02 4.86
C ALA A 14 -5.25 6.98 4.43
N ILE A 15 -4.97 7.18 3.15
CA ILE A 15 -3.59 7.24 2.63
C ILE A 15 -2.84 8.41 3.27
N LYS A 16 -3.46 9.60 3.32
CA LYS A 16 -2.85 10.79 3.93
C LYS A 16 -2.54 10.57 5.41
N GLN A 17 -3.44 9.94 6.14
CA GLN A 17 -3.22 9.63 7.56
C GLN A 17 -2.10 8.61 7.72
N ALA A 18 -2.07 7.58 6.90
CA ALA A 18 -1.01 6.57 6.93
C ALA A 18 0.36 7.18 6.61
N VAL A 19 0.43 8.14 5.69
CA VAL A 19 1.68 8.86 5.37
C VAL A 19 2.20 9.60 6.60
N LYS A 20 1.32 10.29 7.32
CA LYS A 20 1.70 11.00 8.55
C LYS A 20 2.25 10.04 9.61
N GLU A 21 1.59 8.91 9.81
CA GLU A 21 2.02 7.90 10.79
C GLU A 21 3.31 7.21 10.36
N TYR A 22 3.47 6.96 9.07
CA TYR A 22 4.70 6.38 8.50
C TYR A 22 5.88 7.33 8.70
N ASP A 23 5.71 8.62 8.39
CA ASP A 23 6.76 9.62 8.55
C ASP A 23 7.14 9.79 10.02
N ALA A 24 6.17 9.75 10.93
CA ALA A 24 6.41 9.80 12.36
C ALA A 24 7.20 8.57 12.85
N LEU A 25 6.84 7.39 12.35
CA LEU A 25 7.56 6.15 12.68
C LEU A 25 9.01 6.23 12.19
N LEU A 26 9.21 6.67 10.97
CA LEU A 26 10.54 6.81 10.36
C LEU A 26 11.38 7.84 11.12
N HIS A 27 10.79 8.96 11.49
CA HIS A 27 11.45 10.02 12.28
C HIS A 27 11.90 9.49 13.64
N ASN A 28 11.06 8.74 14.33
CA ASN A 28 11.39 8.14 15.62
C ASN A 28 12.53 7.14 15.51
N LEU A 29 12.55 6.35 14.43
CA LEU A 29 13.63 5.40 14.17
C LEU A 29 14.96 6.11 13.92
N THR A 30 14.97 7.17 13.11
CA THR A 30 16.18 7.93 12.82
C THR A 30 16.68 8.71 14.04
N ALA A 31 15.79 9.25 14.86
CA ALA A 31 16.14 9.93 16.10
C ALA A 31 16.78 8.96 17.10
N SER A 32 16.24 7.75 17.23
CA SER A 32 16.82 6.70 18.05
C SER A 32 18.16 6.21 17.50
N ALA A 33 18.33 6.28 16.18
CA ALA A 33 19.51 5.83 15.48
C ALA A 33 20.70 6.76 15.63
N GLU A 34 20.48 8.06 15.83
CA GLU A 34 21.54 9.03 16.07
C GLU A 34 22.28 8.77 17.39
N ASP A 35 21.62 8.14 18.35
CA ASP A 35 22.18 7.80 19.67
C ASP A 35 22.77 6.38 19.74
N SER A 36 22.74 5.60 18.66
CA SER A 36 23.13 4.20 18.69
C SER A 36 23.83 3.76 17.39
N LEU A 37 24.87 2.94 17.55
CA LEU A 37 25.55 2.26 16.44
C LEU A 37 24.65 1.23 15.73
N MET A 38 23.41 1.06 16.18
CA MET A 38 22.41 0.15 15.65
C MET A 38 21.43 0.80 14.65
N ALA A 39 21.76 1.99 14.17
CA ALA A 39 20.94 2.77 13.26
C ALA A 39 20.53 2.01 11.99
N ALA A 40 21.47 1.29 11.39
CA ALA A 40 21.23 0.50 10.18
C ALA A 40 20.26 -0.64 10.41
N ASP A 41 20.35 -1.31 11.56
CA ASP A 41 19.47 -2.41 11.93
C ASP A 41 18.04 -1.93 12.20
N SER A 42 17.90 -0.73 12.81
CA SER A 42 16.59 -0.14 13.07
C SER A 42 15.82 0.21 11.81
N VAL A 43 16.52 0.66 10.77
CA VAL A 43 15.91 0.98 9.47
C VAL A 43 15.62 -0.30 8.69
N ALA A 44 16.46 -1.32 8.79
CA ALA A 44 16.26 -2.62 8.16
C ALA A 44 15.02 -3.35 8.70
N ASP A 45 14.63 -3.08 9.96
CA ASP A 45 13.46 -3.68 10.61
C ASP A 45 12.18 -2.86 10.41
N LEU A 46 12.17 -1.91 9.49
CA LEU A 46 11.03 -1.01 9.28
C LEU A 46 9.77 -1.77 8.88
N ASP A 47 9.87 -2.77 8.03
CA ASP A 47 8.77 -3.64 7.63
C ASP A 47 8.17 -4.37 8.83
N GLU A 48 9.00 -4.91 9.71
CA GLU A 48 8.56 -5.60 10.92
C GLU A 48 7.88 -4.62 11.90
N ARG A 49 8.39 -3.41 12.03
CA ARG A 49 7.79 -2.38 12.87
C ARG A 49 6.45 -1.91 12.33
N ILE A 50 6.28 -1.83 11.02
CA ILE A 50 4.99 -1.54 10.39
C ILE A 50 4.00 -2.67 10.69
N MET A 51 4.42 -3.91 10.56
CA MET A 51 3.58 -5.09 10.82
C MET A 51 3.10 -5.15 12.27
N ASN A 52 3.95 -4.75 13.22
CA ASN A 52 3.68 -4.79 14.65
C ASN A 52 3.15 -3.47 15.22
N ALA A 53 2.89 -2.48 14.38
CA ALA A 53 2.37 -1.19 14.83
C ALA A 53 0.97 -1.32 15.42
N ASP A 54 0.67 -0.50 16.43
CA ASP A 54 -0.66 -0.46 17.03
C ASP A 54 -1.69 0.14 16.07
N SER A 55 -1.24 1.03 15.19
CA SER A 55 -2.10 1.69 14.21
C SER A 55 -2.51 0.72 13.10
N ILE A 56 -3.82 0.58 12.91
CA ILE A 56 -4.35 -0.20 11.79
C ILE A 56 -3.99 0.43 10.44
N MET A 57 -3.87 1.75 10.38
CA MET A 57 -3.45 2.45 9.18
C MET A 57 -2.04 2.06 8.76
N LEU A 58 -1.12 2.00 9.72
CA LEU A 58 0.26 1.55 9.44
C LEU A 58 0.28 0.08 9.02
N ARG A 59 -0.46 -0.80 9.70
CA ARG A 59 -0.46 -2.23 9.37
C ARG A 59 -1.06 -2.52 8.00
N THR A 60 -2.03 -1.73 7.56
CA THR A 60 -2.72 -1.96 6.28
C THR A 60 -2.15 -1.14 5.13
N VAL A 61 -1.94 0.16 5.32
CA VAL A 61 -1.50 1.08 4.27
C VAL A 61 0.01 1.34 4.33
N GLY A 62 0.61 1.25 5.51
CA GLY A 62 2.02 1.53 5.71
C GLY A 62 2.94 0.69 4.81
N PHE A 63 2.61 -0.56 4.57
CA PHE A 63 3.37 -1.41 3.65
C PHE A 63 3.34 -0.90 2.21
N SER A 64 2.22 -0.34 1.78
CA SER A 64 2.10 0.24 0.43
C SER A 64 2.99 1.46 0.29
N ILE A 65 3.06 2.29 1.33
CA ILE A 65 3.94 3.47 1.36
C ILE A 65 5.41 3.02 1.36
N TRP A 66 5.76 2.05 2.19
CA TRP A 66 7.10 1.49 2.25
C TRP A 66 7.53 0.91 0.89
N GLN A 67 6.66 0.13 0.26
CA GLN A 67 6.91 -0.48 -1.04
C GLN A 67 7.10 0.59 -2.13
N ALA A 68 6.29 1.66 -2.09
CA ALA A 68 6.44 2.79 -3.01
C ALA A 68 7.80 3.47 -2.85
N HIS A 69 8.23 3.72 -1.62
CA HIS A 69 9.54 4.31 -1.36
C HIS A 69 10.69 3.43 -1.84
N GLU A 70 10.57 2.10 -1.69
CA GLU A 70 11.57 1.16 -2.21
C GLU A 70 11.70 1.23 -3.73
N SER A 71 10.63 1.65 -4.41
CA SER A 71 10.59 1.85 -5.86
C SER A 71 10.82 3.32 -6.26
N GLU A 72 11.25 4.16 -5.34
CA GLU A 72 11.51 5.59 -5.55
C GLU A 72 10.26 6.38 -5.93
N LEU A 73 9.09 5.92 -5.51
CA LEU A 73 7.80 6.59 -5.71
C LEU A 73 7.41 7.28 -4.41
N GLU A 74 7.17 8.58 -4.44
CA GLU A 74 7.02 9.38 -3.22
C GLU A 74 5.77 10.26 -3.16
N SER A 75 4.96 10.30 -4.23
CA SER A 75 3.74 11.10 -4.23
C SER A 75 2.56 10.33 -3.62
N ASN A 76 1.58 11.07 -3.10
CA ASN A 76 0.35 10.46 -2.60
C ASN A 76 -0.39 9.69 -3.70
N GLU A 77 -0.33 10.17 -4.93
CA GLU A 77 -0.91 9.46 -6.09
C GLU A 77 -0.24 8.10 -6.30
N ASP A 78 1.08 8.05 -6.17
CA ASP A 78 1.83 6.79 -6.26
C ASP A 78 1.46 5.84 -5.14
N PHE A 79 1.30 6.34 -3.91
CA PHE A 79 0.88 5.53 -2.77
C PHE A 79 -0.53 4.95 -2.99
N GLU A 80 -1.43 5.73 -3.56
CA GLU A 80 -2.79 5.28 -3.92
C GLU A 80 -2.73 4.13 -4.93
N ARG A 81 -1.93 4.27 -5.98
CA ARG A 81 -1.75 3.24 -7.01
C ARG A 81 -1.11 1.97 -6.46
N VAL A 82 -0.05 2.12 -5.69
CA VAL A 82 0.66 0.97 -5.07
C VAL A 82 -0.29 0.25 -4.11
N HIS A 83 -1.09 0.98 -3.35
CA HIS A 83 -2.04 0.37 -2.42
C HIS A 83 -3.12 -0.44 -3.16
N ILE A 84 -3.61 0.03 -4.29
CA ILE A 84 -4.55 -0.72 -5.13
C ILE A 84 -3.90 -2.02 -5.62
N ALA A 85 -2.69 -1.94 -6.16
CA ALA A 85 -1.94 -3.11 -6.63
C ALA A 85 -1.74 -4.13 -5.52
N ARG A 86 -1.34 -3.66 -4.35
CA ARG A 86 -1.12 -4.51 -3.19
C ARG A 86 -2.41 -5.16 -2.68
N THR A 87 -3.51 -4.43 -2.72
CA THR A 87 -4.83 -4.97 -2.37
C THR A 87 -5.21 -6.13 -3.29
N ILE A 88 -4.95 -6.00 -4.59
CA ILE A 88 -5.18 -7.08 -5.56
C ILE A 88 -4.33 -8.30 -5.22
N GLU A 89 -3.05 -8.11 -4.95
CA GLU A 89 -2.14 -9.20 -4.56
C GLU A 89 -2.66 -9.94 -3.33
N GLN A 90 -3.11 -9.20 -2.32
CA GLN A 90 -3.64 -9.78 -1.08
C GLN A 90 -4.94 -10.56 -1.32
N LEU A 91 -5.82 -10.06 -2.17
CA LEU A 91 -7.05 -10.77 -2.53
C LEU A 91 -6.73 -12.11 -3.20
N VAL A 92 -5.81 -12.11 -4.13
CA VAL A 92 -5.39 -13.34 -4.84
C VAL A 92 -4.70 -14.30 -3.88
N GLU A 93 -3.80 -13.78 -3.05
CA GLU A 93 -3.02 -14.59 -2.11
C GLU A 93 -3.89 -15.26 -1.04
N HIS A 94 -4.93 -14.56 -0.55
CA HIS A 94 -5.74 -15.04 0.57
C HIS A 94 -7.08 -15.66 0.17
N SER A 95 -7.40 -15.74 -1.11
CA SER A 95 -8.68 -16.32 -1.57
C SER A 95 -8.47 -17.42 -2.60
N GLU A 96 -8.67 -18.65 -2.19
CA GLU A 96 -8.61 -19.81 -3.07
C GLU A 96 -9.67 -19.75 -4.18
N SER A 97 -10.87 -19.26 -3.86
CA SER A 97 -11.93 -19.09 -4.83
C SER A 97 -11.55 -18.14 -5.95
N ILE A 98 -10.88 -17.03 -5.61
CA ILE A 98 -10.39 -16.06 -6.60
C ILE A 98 -9.29 -16.69 -7.44
N GLN A 99 -8.34 -17.40 -6.81
CA GLN A 99 -7.26 -18.09 -7.52
C GLN A 99 -7.81 -19.08 -8.54
N GLN A 100 -8.79 -19.88 -8.16
CA GLN A 100 -9.41 -20.87 -9.05
C GLN A 100 -10.15 -20.20 -10.20
N ALA A 101 -10.87 -19.12 -9.93
CA ALA A 101 -11.62 -18.39 -10.96
C ALA A 101 -10.67 -17.73 -11.97
N LEU A 102 -9.54 -17.19 -11.53
CA LEU A 102 -8.51 -16.64 -12.40
C LEU A 102 -7.84 -17.72 -13.24
N ALA A 103 -7.49 -18.84 -12.63
CA ALA A 103 -6.82 -19.95 -13.32
C ALA A 103 -7.68 -20.58 -14.42
N SER A 104 -9.01 -20.54 -14.26
CA SER A 104 -9.96 -21.09 -15.24
C SER A 104 -10.58 -20.05 -16.17
N ASP A 105 -9.99 -18.85 -16.23
CA ASP A 105 -10.44 -17.73 -17.08
C ASP A 105 -11.90 -17.30 -16.84
N ARG A 106 -12.41 -17.54 -15.63
CA ARG A 106 -13.78 -17.14 -15.26
C ARG A 106 -13.84 -15.76 -14.60
N LEU A 107 -12.69 -15.20 -14.25
CA LEU A 107 -12.60 -13.92 -13.56
C LEU A 107 -11.43 -13.11 -14.09
N MET A 108 -11.64 -11.82 -14.28
CA MET A 108 -10.61 -10.82 -14.52
C MET A 108 -10.60 -9.84 -13.35
N ILE A 109 -9.42 -9.49 -12.84
CA ILE A 109 -9.28 -8.47 -11.80
C ILE A 109 -8.63 -7.23 -12.42
N VAL A 110 -9.22 -6.07 -12.16
CA VAL A 110 -8.73 -4.78 -12.66
C VAL A 110 -8.57 -3.83 -11.47
N GLY A 111 -7.45 -3.13 -11.43
CA GLY A 111 -7.26 -2.01 -10.53
C GLY A 111 -7.68 -0.72 -11.21
N ALA A 112 -8.31 0.17 -10.47
CA ALA A 112 -8.75 1.45 -10.99
C ALA A 112 -8.70 2.52 -9.91
N ARG A 113 -8.51 3.77 -10.32
CA ARG A 113 -8.42 4.92 -9.42
C ARG A 113 -9.37 6.01 -9.89
N TYR A 114 -10.31 6.38 -9.03
CA TYR A 114 -11.28 7.44 -9.33
C TYR A 114 -10.65 8.81 -9.08
N GLN A 115 -10.69 9.67 -10.08
CA GLN A 115 -10.18 11.04 -10.00
C GLN A 115 -11.30 12.00 -9.63
N LEU A 116 -11.24 12.53 -8.41
CA LEU A 116 -12.29 13.39 -7.86
C LEU A 116 -12.41 14.73 -8.60
N ASP A 117 -11.30 15.24 -9.13
CA ASP A 117 -11.26 16.53 -9.84
C ASP A 117 -11.89 16.47 -11.23
N SER A 118 -11.87 15.33 -11.89
CA SER A 118 -12.36 15.17 -13.26
C SER A 118 -13.57 14.24 -13.40
N GLY A 119 -13.84 13.42 -12.37
CA GLY A 119 -14.85 12.36 -12.44
C GLY A 119 -14.45 11.18 -13.31
N LYS A 120 -13.20 11.12 -13.75
CA LYS A 120 -12.68 10.03 -14.59
C LYS A 120 -12.14 8.89 -13.74
N VAL A 121 -12.16 7.69 -14.34
CA VAL A 121 -11.58 6.49 -13.76
C VAL A 121 -10.31 6.15 -14.53
N GLU A 122 -9.18 6.13 -13.82
CA GLU A 122 -7.90 5.69 -14.36
C GLU A 122 -7.80 4.18 -14.19
N VAL A 123 -7.69 3.44 -15.28
CA VAL A 123 -7.46 1.99 -15.24
C VAL A 123 -5.96 1.76 -15.09
N LEU A 124 -5.58 0.96 -14.10
CA LEU A 124 -4.18 0.70 -13.78
C LEU A 124 -3.70 -0.60 -14.41
N SER A 125 -2.52 -0.54 -15.01
CA SER A 125 -1.83 -1.73 -15.54
C SER A 125 -0.75 -2.16 -14.57
N PHE A 126 -0.78 -3.42 -14.23
CA PHE A 126 0.21 -4.01 -13.35
C PHE A 126 0.93 -5.18 -14.01
#